data_a08b5d1cf6f2103d323c1cad5c8b2919
#
_entry.id   a08b5d1cf6f2103d323c1cad5c8b2919
#
_cell.length_a   1.000
_cell.length_b   1.000
_cell.length_c   1.000
_cell.angle_alpha   90.00
_cell.angle_beta   90.00
_cell.angle_gamma   90.00
#
_symmetry.space_group_name_H-M   'P 1'
#
loop_
_entity.id
_entity.type
_entity.pdbx_description
1 polymer ?
#
loop_
_entity_poly.entity_id
_entity_poly.type
_entity_poly.pdbx_seq_one_letter_code
_entity_poly.pdbx_strand_id
1 'polypeptide(L)'
;MKHCRAKISILLLSILVIISLTACQSADNQTSATDNTPQSQETPIPDSEIILFEQETPSIYQDKTVINDNSRLDLAYRPVLEEVIPHATAIVQATVDNIEYTSIGANAWTVIDAAVQDVLSGDPSDRSNITIYAYGGYISMKDVATAEHNRESYTDMTDEELENTIIRQAADMQESPLVGQQYIFFLGAPTDDMPTDAYEQLGWKFCQMLVGDDDTLYYVPYPAENAPSPADNANDIAHITLNDLRELIHRYTS
;
A
#
# COMPACT_ATOMS: atom_id res chain seq x y z
N MET A 1 -39.91 -26.43 -11.49
CA MET A 1 -39.48 -26.91 -10.17
C MET A 1 -38.49 -28.05 -10.38
N LYS A 2 -37.19 -27.80 -10.25
CA LYS A 2 -36.17 -28.85 -10.13
C LYS A 2 -35.02 -28.26 -9.31
N HIS A 3 -34.90 -28.75 -8.07
CA HIS A 3 -33.84 -28.42 -7.14
C HIS A 3 -32.49 -28.95 -7.64
N CYS A 4 -31.50 -28.10 -7.80
CA CYS A 4 -30.14 -28.52 -7.98
C CYS A 4 -29.36 -28.20 -6.69
N ARG A 5 -29.21 -29.21 -5.82
CA ARG A 5 -28.37 -29.14 -4.61
C ARG A 5 -26.92 -29.46 -5.02
N ALA A 6 -26.04 -28.46 -5.02
CA ALA A 6 -24.63 -28.71 -5.13
C ALA A 6 -24.07 -29.18 -3.79
N LYS A 7 -23.52 -30.40 -3.77
CA LYS A 7 -22.79 -30.96 -2.62
C LYS A 7 -21.35 -30.52 -2.68
N ILE A 8 -20.92 -29.75 -1.69
CA ILE A 8 -19.51 -29.41 -1.48
C ILE A 8 -18.87 -30.61 -0.77
N SER A 9 -17.95 -31.29 -1.46
CA SER A 9 -17.09 -32.34 -0.90
C SER A 9 -15.84 -31.71 -0.32
N ILE A 10 -15.69 -31.77 1.00
CA ILE A 10 -14.47 -31.40 1.73
C ILE A 10 -13.50 -32.58 1.59
N LEU A 11 -12.38 -32.36 0.90
CA LEU A 11 -11.29 -33.33 0.81
C LEU A 11 -10.19 -32.90 1.80
N LEU A 12 -10.11 -33.62 2.92
CA LEU A 12 -9.02 -33.54 3.89
C LEU A 12 -7.82 -34.33 3.34
N LEU A 13 -6.72 -33.65 3.02
CA LEU A 13 -5.46 -34.30 2.66
C LEU A 13 -4.43 -34.07 3.77
N SER A 14 -4.17 -35.15 4.53
CA SER A 14 -3.12 -35.22 5.55
C SER A 14 -1.78 -35.46 4.85
N ILE A 15 -0.79 -34.57 5.04
CA ILE A 15 0.58 -34.78 4.58
C ILE A 15 1.50 -34.95 5.79
N LEU A 16 2.10 -36.13 5.85
CA LEU A 16 3.07 -36.62 6.82
C LEU A 16 4.44 -36.00 6.54
N VAL A 17 5.03 -35.33 7.53
CA VAL A 17 6.39 -34.79 7.44
C VAL A 17 7.39 -35.83 7.89
N ILE A 18 8.32 -36.20 7.02
CA ILE A 18 9.48 -37.06 7.35
C ILE A 18 10.70 -36.15 7.53
N ILE A 19 11.23 -36.17 8.76
CA ILE A 19 12.48 -35.50 9.12
C ILE A 19 13.63 -36.44 8.83
N SER A 20 14.57 -36.01 7.98
CA SER A 20 15.84 -36.71 7.78
C SER A 20 17.00 -35.83 8.28
N LEU A 21 17.55 -36.23 9.41
CA LEU A 21 18.86 -35.74 9.91
C LEU A 21 19.97 -36.44 9.14
N THR A 22 20.89 -35.68 8.58
CA THR A 22 22.19 -36.22 8.15
C THR A 22 23.29 -35.28 8.64
N ALA A 23 24.03 -35.79 9.62
CA ALA A 23 25.28 -35.20 10.09
C ALA A 23 26.43 -35.77 9.23
N CYS A 24 27.35 -34.90 8.79
CA CYS A 24 28.70 -35.33 8.38
C CYS A 24 29.71 -34.30 8.87
N GLN A 25 30.52 -34.74 9.84
CA GLN A 25 31.79 -34.13 10.21
C GLN A 25 32.87 -34.52 9.15
N SER A 26 33.73 -33.57 8.84
CA SER A 26 35.12 -33.90 8.43
C SER A 26 35.99 -32.69 8.79
N ALA A 27 36.95 -32.99 9.63
CA ALA A 27 38.06 -32.12 9.98
C ALA A 27 39.14 -32.27 8.89
N ASP A 28 39.76 -31.15 8.52
CA ASP A 28 41.16 -31.14 8.14
C ASP A 28 41.80 -29.79 8.41
N ASN A 29 42.91 -29.89 9.17
CA ASN A 29 43.84 -28.84 9.53
C ASN A 29 44.68 -28.42 8.32
N GLN A 30 44.78 -27.12 8.04
CA GLN A 30 46.04 -26.57 7.51
C GLN A 30 46.24 -25.13 7.97
N THR A 31 47.33 -24.96 8.68
CA THR A 31 47.94 -23.74 9.20
C THR A 31 48.58 -22.95 8.03
N SER A 32 48.31 -21.66 7.91
CA SER A 32 49.24 -20.68 7.33
C SER A 32 48.86 -19.24 7.61
N ALA A 33 49.76 -18.57 8.29
CA ALA A 33 50.17 -17.17 8.23
C ALA A 33 49.14 -16.03 8.24
N THR A 34 49.08 -15.38 9.37
CA THR A 34 48.88 -13.97 9.73
C THR A 34 48.95 -12.96 8.57
N ASP A 35 47.81 -12.30 8.31
CA ASP A 35 47.80 -10.91 7.87
C ASP A 35 46.72 -10.17 8.68
N ASN A 36 47.19 -9.31 9.61
CA ASN A 36 46.35 -8.52 10.49
C ASN A 36 46.00 -7.20 9.81
N THR A 37 44.96 -7.20 8.97
CA THR A 37 44.23 -5.98 8.61
C THR A 37 43.01 -5.92 9.54
N PRO A 38 42.76 -4.82 10.27
CA PRO A 38 41.54 -4.69 11.06
C PRO A 38 40.36 -4.54 10.12
N GLN A 39 39.69 -5.65 9.85
CA GLN A 39 38.36 -5.66 9.26
C GLN A 39 37.42 -5.03 10.27
N SER A 40 36.93 -3.83 9.95
CA SER A 40 35.75 -3.27 10.59
C SER A 40 34.64 -4.32 10.46
N GLN A 41 34.33 -5.01 11.56
CA GLN A 41 33.10 -5.78 11.67
C GLN A 41 31.95 -4.76 11.61
N GLU A 42 31.41 -4.54 10.43
CA GLU A 42 30.04 -4.06 10.31
C GLU A 42 29.16 -5.10 11.01
N THR A 43 28.72 -4.74 12.20
CA THR A 43 27.67 -5.47 12.90
C THR A 43 26.46 -5.43 11.98
N PRO A 44 25.88 -6.56 11.52
CA PRO A 44 24.65 -6.50 10.76
C PRO A 44 23.62 -5.81 11.64
N ILE A 45 23.08 -4.69 11.16
CA ILE A 45 21.88 -4.08 11.73
C ILE A 45 20.84 -5.22 11.72
N PRO A 46 20.24 -5.57 12.89
CA PRO A 46 19.18 -6.55 12.86
C PRO A 46 18.12 -6.03 11.88
N ASP A 47 17.71 -6.87 10.93
CA ASP A 47 16.55 -6.64 10.07
C ASP A 47 15.33 -6.48 10.98
N SER A 48 15.14 -5.27 11.52
CA SER A 48 13.86 -4.85 12.03
C SER A 48 12.98 -4.73 10.77
N GLU A 49 12.03 -5.61 10.67
CA GLU A 49 11.08 -5.66 9.55
C GLU A 49 10.48 -4.28 9.36
N ILE A 50 10.82 -3.63 8.23
CA ILE A 50 10.30 -2.30 7.91
C ILE A 50 8.84 -2.48 7.52
N ILE A 51 7.94 -1.93 8.33
CA ILE A 51 6.50 -1.93 8.05
C ILE A 51 6.16 -0.61 7.36
N LEU A 52 5.81 -0.67 6.08
CA LEU A 52 5.47 0.51 5.28
C LEU A 52 4.03 0.95 5.46
N PHE A 53 3.11 0.04 5.73
CA PHE A 53 1.67 0.27 5.70
C PHE A 53 0.96 -0.48 6.82
N GLU A 54 -0.27 -0.04 7.14
CA GLU A 54 -1.14 -0.73 8.07
C GLU A 54 -1.50 -2.13 7.53
N GLN A 55 -1.23 -3.16 8.33
CA GLN A 55 -1.41 -4.56 7.93
C GLN A 55 -2.73 -5.15 8.40
N GLU A 56 -3.31 -4.55 9.44
CA GLU A 56 -4.52 -5.07 10.05
C GLU A 56 -5.78 -4.43 9.47
N THR A 57 -6.86 -5.18 9.48
CA THR A 57 -8.18 -4.62 9.19
C THR A 57 -8.52 -3.58 10.27
N PRO A 58 -8.92 -2.35 9.90
CA PRO A 58 -9.28 -1.30 10.85
C PRO A 58 -10.28 -1.77 11.90
N SER A 59 -10.09 -1.34 13.14
CA SER A 59 -10.89 -1.79 14.29
C SER A 59 -12.41 -1.62 14.11
N ILE A 60 -12.83 -0.60 13.35
CA ILE A 60 -14.24 -0.35 13.00
C ILE A 60 -14.87 -1.43 12.10
N TYR A 61 -14.06 -2.29 11.50
CA TYR A 61 -14.50 -3.37 10.60
C TYR A 61 -14.17 -4.78 11.13
N GLN A 62 -13.58 -4.92 12.33
CA GLN A 62 -13.18 -6.23 12.88
C GLN A 62 -14.35 -7.21 13.08
N ASP A 63 -15.54 -6.68 13.39
CA ASP A 63 -16.76 -7.49 13.57
C ASP A 63 -17.57 -7.66 12.27
N LYS A 64 -17.03 -7.22 11.13
CA LYS A 64 -17.69 -7.24 9.82
C LYS A 64 -17.10 -8.29 8.91
N THR A 65 -17.87 -8.70 7.91
CA THR A 65 -17.37 -9.55 6.83
C THR A 65 -16.62 -8.67 5.81
N VAL A 66 -15.31 -8.86 5.69
CA VAL A 66 -14.50 -8.11 4.72
C VAL A 66 -14.24 -8.97 3.49
N ILE A 67 -14.52 -8.41 2.31
CA ILE A 67 -14.28 -9.01 0.99
C ILE A 67 -13.28 -8.15 0.25
N ASN A 68 -12.16 -8.74 -0.19
CA ASN A 68 -11.19 -8.02 -1.01
C ASN A 68 -11.65 -7.97 -2.47
N ASP A 69 -11.78 -6.78 -3.01
CA ASP A 69 -11.97 -6.54 -4.44
C ASP A 69 -10.62 -6.10 -5.03
N ASN A 70 -10.03 -7.00 -5.81
CA ASN A 70 -8.76 -6.79 -6.49
C ASN A 70 -8.98 -6.40 -7.97
N SER A 71 -10.10 -5.78 -8.27
CA SER A 71 -10.37 -5.23 -9.61
C SER A 71 -9.27 -4.25 -9.98
N ARG A 72 -8.62 -4.51 -11.12
CA ARG A 72 -7.57 -3.63 -11.63
C ARG A 72 -8.19 -2.43 -12.33
N LEU A 73 -7.68 -1.25 -12.01
CA LEU A 73 -8.03 -0.03 -12.73
C LEU A 73 -7.19 0.08 -14.01
N ASP A 74 -7.82 0.58 -15.07
CA ASP A 74 -7.09 1.06 -16.24
C ASP A 74 -6.44 2.39 -15.88
N LEU A 75 -5.11 2.39 -15.78
CA LEU A 75 -4.33 3.57 -15.43
C LEU A 75 -3.98 4.38 -16.67
N ALA A 76 -4.08 5.70 -16.53
CA ALA A 76 -3.64 6.62 -17.56
C ALA A 76 -2.10 6.62 -17.73
N TYR A 77 -1.38 6.22 -16.70
CA TYR A 77 0.09 6.11 -16.67
C TYR A 77 0.49 5.05 -15.62
N ARG A 78 1.71 4.54 -15.73
CA ARG A 78 2.24 3.61 -14.73
C ARG A 78 2.55 4.38 -13.43
N PRO A 79 2.29 3.81 -12.25
CA PRO A 79 2.60 4.44 -10.97
C PRO A 79 4.09 4.27 -10.63
N VAL A 80 4.96 4.84 -11.46
CA VAL A 80 6.41 4.95 -11.26
C VAL A 80 6.78 6.42 -11.15
N LEU A 81 7.84 6.73 -10.42
CA LEU A 81 8.19 8.12 -10.06
C LEU A 81 8.34 9.03 -11.28
N GLU A 82 9.00 8.52 -12.33
CA GLU A 82 9.26 9.26 -13.56
C GLU A 82 7.98 9.67 -14.32
N GLU A 83 6.93 8.86 -14.18
CA GLU A 83 5.63 9.14 -14.79
C GLU A 83 4.71 9.94 -13.87
N VAL A 84 4.85 9.79 -12.53
CA VAL A 84 4.00 10.48 -11.54
C VAL A 84 4.46 11.91 -11.27
N ILE A 85 5.76 12.16 -11.15
CA ILE A 85 6.33 13.49 -10.82
C ILE A 85 5.79 14.60 -11.75
N PRO A 86 5.76 14.43 -13.08
CA PRO A 86 5.25 15.48 -13.98
C PRO A 86 3.76 15.81 -13.82
N HIS A 87 2.99 14.91 -13.21
CA HIS A 87 1.54 15.09 -12.97
C HIS A 87 1.22 15.64 -11.58
N ALA A 88 2.21 15.67 -10.68
CA ALA A 88 2.01 16.15 -9.34
C ALA A 88 1.86 17.69 -9.30
N THR A 89 0.81 18.17 -8.65
CA THR A 89 0.62 19.59 -8.34
C THR A 89 1.47 20.02 -7.15
N ALA A 90 1.72 19.09 -6.23
CA ALA A 90 2.69 19.24 -5.15
C ALA A 90 3.28 17.88 -4.75
N ILE A 91 4.50 17.91 -4.23
CA ILE A 91 5.16 16.76 -3.61
C ILE A 91 5.58 17.22 -2.23
N VAL A 92 5.10 16.53 -1.20
CA VAL A 92 5.29 16.95 0.19
C VAL A 92 5.82 15.82 1.06
N GLN A 93 6.58 16.18 2.09
CA GLN A 93 6.86 15.33 3.24
C GLN A 93 5.88 15.69 4.33
N ALA A 94 5.09 14.74 4.82
CA ALA A 94 4.07 14.99 5.80
C ALA A 94 3.95 13.85 6.83
N THR A 95 3.59 14.21 8.08
CA THR A 95 3.26 13.24 9.13
C THR A 95 1.77 12.94 9.06
N VAL A 96 1.41 11.66 9.03
CA VAL A 96 0.01 11.20 9.03
C VAL A 96 -0.60 11.40 10.42
N ASP A 97 -1.62 12.24 10.52
CA ASP A 97 -2.31 12.52 11.78
C ASP A 97 -3.54 11.63 11.98
N ASN A 98 -4.30 11.37 10.91
CA ASN A 98 -5.53 10.61 10.95
C ASN A 98 -5.79 9.87 9.63
N ILE A 99 -6.52 8.76 9.70
CA ILE A 99 -7.00 8.00 8.55
C ILE A 99 -8.47 7.69 8.74
N GLU A 100 -9.27 8.02 7.73
CA GLU A 100 -10.68 7.67 7.65
C GLU A 100 -10.99 7.01 6.31
N TYR A 101 -12.13 6.35 6.23
CA TYR A 101 -12.62 5.75 5.00
C TYR A 101 -13.97 6.34 4.64
N THR A 102 -14.13 6.69 3.39
CA THR A 102 -15.36 7.27 2.86
C THR A 102 -15.72 6.67 1.51
N SER A 103 -16.89 7.01 1.02
CA SER A 103 -17.32 6.66 -0.34
C SER A 103 -17.56 7.92 -1.17
N ILE A 104 -17.13 7.90 -2.43
CA ILE A 104 -17.53 8.85 -3.45
C ILE A 104 -18.14 8.03 -4.59
N GLY A 105 -19.45 8.14 -4.76
CA GLY A 105 -20.20 7.21 -5.60
C GLY A 105 -20.10 5.77 -5.08
N ALA A 106 -19.77 4.83 -5.96
CA ALA A 106 -19.57 3.42 -5.63
C ALA A 106 -18.11 3.08 -5.25
N ASN A 107 -17.24 4.09 -5.15
CA ASN A 107 -15.83 3.90 -4.92
C ASN A 107 -15.45 4.18 -3.47
N ALA A 108 -14.59 3.31 -2.91
CA ALA A 108 -13.95 3.55 -1.62
C ALA A 108 -12.81 4.55 -1.76
N TRP A 109 -12.65 5.38 -0.75
CA TRP A 109 -11.56 6.32 -0.62
C TRP A 109 -10.98 6.29 0.78
N THR A 110 -9.66 6.22 0.86
CA THR A 110 -8.91 6.44 2.09
C THR A 110 -8.64 7.93 2.21
N VAL A 111 -9.14 8.56 3.28
CA VAL A 111 -8.92 9.98 3.58
C VAL A 111 -7.80 10.06 4.61
N ILE A 112 -6.74 10.78 4.26
CA ILE A 112 -5.54 10.93 5.07
C ILE A 112 -5.39 12.40 5.43
N ASP A 113 -5.49 12.72 6.73
CA ASP A 113 -5.11 14.03 7.22
C ASP A 113 -3.64 14.01 7.63
N ALA A 114 -2.87 14.97 7.16
CA ALA A 114 -1.45 14.99 7.38
C ALA A 114 -0.90 16.40 7.64
N ALA A 115 0.04 16.50 8.61
CA ALA A 115 0.78 17.71 8.89
C ALA A 115 2.01 17.80 7.99
N VAL A 116 2.07 18.84 7.16
CA VAL A 116 3.18 19.07 6.22
C VAL A 116 4.44 19.47 6.98
N GLN A 117 5.54 18.78 6.71
CA GLN A 117 6.86 19.04 7.28
C GLN A 117 7.76 19.79 6.27
N ASP A 118 7.71 19.38 5.00
CA ASP A 118 8.47 20.00 3.92
C ASP A 118 7.70 19.95 2.60
N VAL A 119 7.94 20.92 1.73
CA VAL A 119 7.41 20.97 0.36
C VAL A 119 8.57 20.77 -0.61
N LEU A 120 8.61 19.59 -1.24
CA LEU A 120 9.69 19.22 -2.15
C LEU A 120 9.47 19.80 -3.56
N SER A 121 8.20 19.98 -3.96
CA SER A 121 7.81 20.58 -5.24
C SER A 121 6.38 21.12 -5.17
N GLY A 122 6.08 22.12 -6.02
CA GLY A 122 4.76 22.72 -6.12
C GLY A 122 4.45 23.71 -5.00
N ASP A 123 3.17 24.10 -4.88
CA ASP A 123 2.70 25.07 -3.89
C ASP A 123 1.33 24.62 -3.36
N PRO A 124 1.30 23.79 -2.31
CA PRO A 124 0.06 23.34 -1.70
C PRO A 124 -0.71 24.55 -1.11
N SER A 125 -2.06 24.50 -1.17
CA SER A 125 -2.95 25.57 -0.70
C SER A 125 -2.81 25.85 0.80
N ASP A 126 -2.56 24.81 1.60
CA ASP A 126 -2.13 24.89 3.00
C ASP A 126 -0.77 24.22 3.15
N ARG A 127 0.19 24.96 3.71
CA ARG A 127 1.54 24.46 3.99
C ARG A 127 1.69 23.84 5.38
N SER A 128 0.62 23.81 6.15
CA SER A 128 0.62 23.27 7.50
C SER A 128 -0.08 21.92 7.57
N ASN A 129 -1.27 21.84 6.97
CA ASN A 129 -2.11 20.65 7.01
C ASN A 129 -2.76 20.42 5.65
N ILE A 130 -2.84 19.16 5.26
CA ILE A 130 -3.48 18.74 4.01
C ILE A 130 -4.39 17.54 4.25
N THR A 131 -5.47 17.48 3.48
CA THR A 131 -6.32 16.28 3.39
C THR A 131 -6.11 15.64 2.04
N ILE A 132 -5.75 14.36 2.05
CA ILE A 132 -5.40 13.57 0.87
C ILE A 132 -6.44 12.48 0.69
N TYR A 133 -6.98 12.35 -0.50
CA TYR A 133 -7.86 11.27 -0.92
C TYR A 133 -7.07 10.26 -1.74
N ALA A 134 -6.92 9.05 -1.22
CA ALA A 134 -6.31 7.94 -1.91
C ALA A 134 -7.40 6.98 -2.39
N TYR A 135 -7.44 6.67 -3.69
CA TYR A 135 -8.42 5.76 -4.25
C TYR A 135 -8.25 4.36 -3.69
N GLY A 136 -9.32 3.76 -3.21
CA GLY A 136 -9.35 2.46 -2.55
C GLY A 136 -9.52 2.57 -1.04
N GLY A 137 -9.61 1.44 -0.38
CA GLY A 137 -9.92 1.37 1.05
C GLY A 137 -11.20 0.59 1.30
N TYR A 138 -11.98 0.98 2.30
CA TYR A 138 -13.12 0.21 2.80
C TYR A 138 -14.45 0.93 2.54
N ILE A 139 -15.42 0.22 1.95
CA ILE A 139 -16.78 0.71 1.69
C ILE A 139 -17.80 -0.36 2.05
N SER A 140 -18.97 0.01 2.57
CA SER A 140 -20.04 -0.95 2.80
C SER A 140 -20.65 -1.41 1.46
N MET A 141 -21.03 -2.69 1.37
CA MET A 141 -21.75 -3.19 0.21
C MET A 141 -23.09 -2.47 0.02
N LYS A 142 -23.69 -1.97 1.10
CA LYS A 142 -24.90 -1.13 1.05
C LYS A 142 -24.68 0.18 0.31
N ASP A 143 -23.53 0.84 0.55
CA ASP A 143 -23.20 2.11 -0.13
C ASP A 143 -22.97 1.87 -1.63
N VAL A 144 -22.26 0.79 -2.00
CA VAL A 144 -22.07 0.38 -3.40
C VAL A 144 -23.41 0.12 -4.07
N ALA A 145 -24.27 -0.71 -3.48
CA ALA A 145 -25.58 -1.03 -4.02
C ALA A 145 -26.48 0.22 -4.19
N THR A 146 -26.33 1.20 -3.30
CA THR A 146 -27.10 2.45 -3.35
C THR A 146 -26.58 3.37 -4.44
N ALA A 147 -25.26 3.54 -4.55
CA ALA A 147 -24.61 4.43 -5.52
C ALA A 147 -24.81 3.95 -6.98
N GLU A 148 -24.74 2.66 -7.22
CA GLU A 148 -24.92 2.08 -8.55
C GLU A 148 -26.40 1.99 -8.98
N HIS A 149 -27.35 2.35 -8.09
CA HIS A 149 -28.79 2.12 -8.30
C HIS A 149 -29.11 0.63 -8.61
N ASN A 150 -28.29 -0.27 -8.10
CA ASN A 150 -28.28 -1.69 -8.46
C ASN A 150 -28.70 -2.59 -7.28
N ARG A 151 -29.57 -2.08 -6.40
CA ARG A 151 -30.10 -2.87 -5.28
C ARG A 151 -30.71 -4.21 -5.73
N GLU A 152 -31.22 -4.23 -6.97
CA GLU A 152 -31.83 -5.44 -7.56
C GLU A 152 -30.79 -6.57 -7.76
N SER A 153 -29.53 -6.27 -7.94
CA SER A 153 -28.46 -7.27 -8.03
C SER A 153 -28.13 -7.94 -6.70
N TYR A 154 -28.60 -7.37 -5.59
CA TYR A 154 -28.34 -7.85 -4.23
C TYR A 154 -29.64 -8.30 -3.52
N THR A 155 -30.64 -8.79 -4.28
CA THR A 155 -31.97 -9.15 -3.75
C THR A 155 -31.93 -10.28 -2.74
N ASP A 156 -30.90 -11.12 -2.77
CA ASP A 156 -30.72 -12.25 -1.84
C ASP A 156 -30.10 -11.83 -0.50
N MET A 157 -29.73 -10.57 -0.34
CA MET A 157 -29.15 -10.01 0.89
C MET A 157 -30.14 -9.07 1.58
N THR A 158 -30.22 -9.17 2.89
CA THR A 158 -30.94 -8.20 3.72
C THR A 158 -30.16 -6.89 3.82
N ASP A 159 -30.80 -5.79 4.24
CA ASP A 159 -30.12 -4.52 4.45
C ASP A 159 -29.05 -4.61 5.55
N GLU A 160 -29.27 -5.46 6.57
CA GLU A 160 -28.31 -5.72 7.63
C GLU A 160 -27.09 -6.50 7.11
N GLU A 161 -27.27 -7.48 6.25
CA GLU A 161 -26.16 -8.20 5.61
C GLU A 161 -25.35 -7.30 4.70
N LEU A 162 -26.00 -6.39 3.92
CA LEU A 162 -25.31 -5.42 3.09
C LEU A 162 -24.49 -4.42 3.94
N GLU A 163 -25.01 -3.97 5.07
CA GLU A 163 -24.31 -3.04 5.97
C GLU A 163 -23.17 -3.71 6.73
N ASN A 164 -23.28 -5.02 7.01
CA ASN A 164 -22.26 -5.82 7.68
C ASN A 164 -21.22 -6.43 6.73
N THR A 165 -21.38 -6.25 5.41
CA THR A 165 -20.41 -6.67 4.42
C THR A 165 -19.63 -5.46 3.95
N ILE A 166 -18.31 -5.47 4.16
CA ILE A 166 -17.38 -4.43 3.76
C ILE A 166 -16.57 -4.93 2.57
N ILE A 167 -16.47 -4.11 1.55
CA ILE A 167 -15.61 -4.34 0.39
C ILE A 167 -14.34 -3.54 0.60
N ARG A 168 -13.17 -4.21 0.61
CA ARG A 168 -11.87 -3.55 0.50
C ARG A 168 -11.53 -3.43 -0.97
N GLN A 169 -11.75 -2.25 -1.55
CA GLN A 169 -11.46 -1.96 -2.95
C GLN A 169 -9.98 -1.64 -3.16
N ALA A 170 -9.48 -2.01 -4.34
CA ALA A 170 -8.09 -1.81 -4.74
C ALA A 170 -7.06 -2.41 -3.75
N ALA A 171 -7.41 -3.52 -3.10
CA ALA A 171 -6.62 -4.13 -2.02
C ALA A 171 -5.16 -4.42 -2.41
N ASP A 172 -4.88 -4.70 -3.70
CA ASP A 172 -3.52 -4.94 -4.21
C ASP A 172 -2.75 -3.65 -4.54
N MET A 173 -3.44 -2.52 -4.65
CA MET A 173 -2.89 -1.26 -5.17
C MET A 173 -2.79 -0.18 -4.10
N GLN A 174 -3.72 -0.16 -3.16
CA GLN A 174 -3.79 0.85 -2.11
C GLN A 174 -3.69 0.20 -0.73
N GLU A 175 -2.77 0.71 0.05
CA GLU A 175 -2.59 0.38 1.45
C GLU A 175 -2.53 1.67 2.26
N SER A 176 -3.08 1.63 3.48
CA SER A 176 -3.13 2.80 4.35
C SER A 176 -1.77 3.05 4.99
N PRO A 177 -1.29 4.30 5.03
CA PRO A 177 -0.07 4.64 5.75
C PRO A 177 -0.26 4.44 7.26
N LEU A 178 0.83 4.42 8.01
CA LEU A 178 0.82 4.32 9.46
C LEU A 178 0.62 5.70 10.10
N VAL A 179 -0.38 5.82 10.98
CA VAL A 179 -0.60 7.06 11.75
C VAL A 179 0.61 7.37 12.62
N GLY A 180 1.03 8.62 12.67
CA GLY A 180 2.19 9.11 13.39
C GLY A 180 3.51 8.97 12.64
N GLN A 181 3.54 8.35 11.46
CA GLN A 181 4.73 8.21 10.64
C GLN A 181 4.79 9.28 9.55
N GLN A 182 5.99 9.56 9.06
CA GLN A 182 6.23 10.50 7.98
C GLN A 182 6.30 9.80 6.64
N TYR A 183 5.66 10.40 5.64
CA TYR A 183 5.69 9.91 4.27
C TYR A 183 5.96 11.05 3.28
N ILE A 184 6.47 10.68 2.11
CA ILE A 184 6.41 11.50 0.92
C ILE A 184 5.12 11.16 0.18
N PHE A 185 4.32 12.20 -0.13
CA PHE A 185 3.10 12.09 -0.93
C PHE A 185 3.25 12.87 -2.23
N PHE A 186 2.80 12.27 -3.31
CA PHE A 186 2.66 12.90 -4.64
C PHE A 186 1.19 13.26 -4.81
N LEU A 187 0.92 14.55 -4.88
CA LEU A 187 -0.41 15.12 -4.81
C LEU A 187 -0.88 15.63 -6.17
N GLY A 188 -2.03 15.17 -6.62
CA GLY A 188 -2.76 15.70 -7.76
C GLY A 188 -3.84 16.69 -7.35
N ALA A 189 -4.42 17.37 -8.34
CA ALA A 189 -5.62 18.18 -8.11
C ALA A 189 -6.81 17.28 -7.72
N PRO A 190 -7.73 17.75 -6.87
CA PRO A 190 -8.92 16.99 -6.54
C PRO A 190 -9.79 16.76 -7.78
N THR A 191 -10.48 15.62 -7.83
CA THR A 191 -11.51 15.39 -8.84
C THR A 191 -12.79 16.16 -8.51
N ASP A 192 -13.73 16.28 -9.48
CA ASP A 192 -14.96 17.08 -9.34
C ASP A 192 -15.83 16.69 -8.13
N ASP A 193 -15.75 15.45 -7.68
CA ASP A 193 -16.53 14.91 -6.56
C ASP A 193 -15.84 15.03 -5.19
N MET A 194 -14.59 15.50 -5.16
CA MET A 194 -13.82 15.73 -3.93
C MET A 194 -13.99 17.17 -3.42
N PRO A 195 -13.71 17.42 -2.12
CA PRO A 195 -13.55 18.77 -1.61
C PRO A 195 -12.48 19.55 -2.39
N THR A 196 -12.77 20.82 -2.70
CA THR A 196 -11.88 21.64 -3.57
C THR A 196 -10.55 22.01 -2.92
N ASP A 197 -10.43 21.85 -1.61
CA ASP A 197 -9.22 22.08 -0.80
C ASP A 197 -8.46 20.78 -0.49
N ALA A 198 -8.97 19.65 -0.94
CA ALA A 198 -8.31 18.36 -0.82
C ALA A 198 -7.34 18.09 -1.99
N TYR A 199 -6.59 17.01 -1.88
CA TYR A 199 -5.69 16.51 -2.90
C TYR A 199 -5.99 15.06 -3.23
N GLU A 200 -5.76 14.65 -4.47
CA GLU A 200 -5.73 13.24 -4.84
C GLU A 200 -4.33 12.68 -4.67
N GLN A 201 -4.16 11.52 -4.05
CA GLN A 201 -2.89 10.82 -4.02
C GLN A 201 -2.59 10.20 -5.38
N LEU A 202 -1.45 10.54 -5.96
CA LEU A 202 -0.98 9.95 -7.21
C LEU A 202 -0.11 8.72 -6.95
N GLY A 203 -0.20 7.74 -7.86
CA GLY A 203 0.69 6.57 -7.88
C GLY A 203 0.43 5.54 -6.78
N TRP A 204 -0.60 5.72 -5.94
CA TRP A 204 -1.01 4.81 -4.86
C TRP A 204 0.17 4.41 -3.95
N LYS A 205 0.17 3.19 -3.40
CA LYS A 205 1.24 2.67 -2.53
C LYS A 205 2.62 2.65 -3.19
N PHE A 206 2.68 2.62 -4.52
CA PHE A 206 3.95 2.55 -5.26
C PHE A 206 4.71 3.87 -5.30
N CYS A 207 4.03 4.99 -5.05
CA CYS A 207 4.63 6.32 -4.94
C CYS A 207 4.46 6.92 -3.54
N GLN A 208 3.98 6.16 -2.56
CA GLN A 208 3.92 6.56 -1.16
C GLN A 208 5.16 6.03 -0.45
N MET A 209 6.02 6.92 0.06
CA MET A 209 7.31 6.55 0.63
C MET A 209 7.37 6.86 2.11
N LEU A 210 7.61 5.83 2.93
CA LEU A 210 7.90 6.02 4.35
C LEU A 210 9.27 6.69 4.51
N VAL A 211 9.32 7.75 5.31
CA VAL A 211 10.57 8.43 5.67
C VAL A 211 11.16 7.72 6.89
N GLY A 212 12.29 7.07 6.68
CA GLY A 212 13.04 6.42 7.74
C GLY A 212 14.14 7.32 8.32
N ASP A 213 14.98 6.74 9.15
CA ASP A 213 16.16 7.41 9.70
C ASP A 213 17.13 7.83 8.58
N ASP A 214 17.93 8.87 8.82
CA ASP A 214 18.96 9.37 7.91
C ASP A 214 18.44 9.75 6.51
N ASP A 215 17.20 10.25 6.41
CA ASP A 215 16.56 10.64 5.14
C ASP A 215 16.44 9.49 4.11
N THR A 216 16.42 8.25 4.56
CA THR A 216 16.14 7.09 3.71
C THR A 216 14.64 6.97 3.48
N LEU A 217 14.24 6.84 2.22
CA LEU A 217 12.85 6.69 1.79
C LEU A 217 12.60 5.25 1.38
N TYR A 218 11.65 4.59 2.01
CA TYR A 218 11.26 3.21 1.72
C TYR A 218 9.93 3.16 0.99
N TYR A 219 9.82 2.35 -0.06
CA TYR A 219 8.61 2.22 -0.86
C TYR A 219 8.50 0.84 -1.52
N VAL A 220 7.30 0.50 -1.98
CA VAL A 220 7.07 -0.70 -2.81
C VAL A 220 7.24 -0.31 -4.29
N PRO A 221 8.21 -0.87 -5.01
CA PRO A 221 8.37 -0.54 -6.42
C PRO A 221 7.19 -1.10 -7.25
N TYR A 222 6.76 -0.34 -8.27
CA TYR A 222 5.79 -0.86 -9.23
C TYR A 222 6.40 -2.03 -10.01
N PRO A 223 5.71 -3.16 -10.16
CA PRO A 223 6.26 -4.34 -10.81
C PRO A 223 6.70 -4.05 -12.24
N ALA A 224 7.81 -4.67 -12.67
CA ALA A 224 8.25 -4.59 -14.05
C ALA A 224 7.18 -5.15 -15.00
N GLU A 225 7.14 -4.66 -16.24
CA GLU A 225 6.11 -4.95 -17.26
C GLU A 225 5.88 -6.45 -17.52
N ASN A 226 6.85 -7.30 -17.20
CA ASN A 226 6.79 -8.76 -17.35
C ASN A 226 6.75 -9.52 -16.01
N ALA A 227 6.52 -8.83 -14.89
CA ALA A 227 6.39 -9.49 -13.60
C ALA A 227 5.09 -10.34 -13.58
N PRO A 228 5.14 -11.57 -13.05
CA PRO A 228 4.01 -12.51 -13.11
C PRO A 228 2.78 -12.00 -12.36
N SER A 229 2.94 -11.22 -11.30
CA SER A 229 1.84 -10.53 -10.59
C SER A 229 2.40 -9.44 -9.67
N PRO A 230 1.68 -8.32 -9.45
CA PRO A 230 2.00 -7.37 -8.37
C PRO A 230 1.99 -8.02 -6.97
N ALA A 231 1.16 -9.04 -6.77
CA ALA A 231 1.08 -9.77 -5.50
C ALA A 231 2.34 -10.62 -5.21
N ASP A 232 3.08 -11.05 -6.24
CA ASP A 232 4.28 -11.86 -6.05
C ASP A 232 5.48 -11.03 -5.57
N ASN A 233 5.44 -9.70 -5.73
CA ASN A 233 6.50 -8.76 -5.33
C ASN A 233 6.10 -7.88 -4.12
N ALA A 234 5.00 -8.20 -3.44
CA ALA A 234 4.47 -7.40 -2.33
C ALA A 234 5.45 -7.21 -1.15
N ASN A 235 6.54 -7.97 -1.13
CA ASN A 235 7.57 -7.92 -0.09
C ASN A 235 8.88 -7.25 -0.54
N ASP A 236 8.99 -6.82 -1.81
CA ASP A 236 10.18 -6.14 -2.28
C ASP A 236 10.11 -4.66 -1.88
N ILE A 237 10.77 -4.32 -0.78
CA ILE A 237 10.93 -2.94 -0.35
C ILE A 237 12.17 -2.37 -1.03
N ALA A 238 11.98 -1.31 -1.81
CA ALA A 238 13.06 -0.51 -2.36
C ALA A 238 13.33 0.71 -1.47
N HIS A 239 14.51 1.30 -1.60
CA HIS A 239 14.84 2.53 -0.92
C HIS A 239 15.67 3.46 -1.81
N ILE A 240 15.49 4.76 -1.58
CA ILE A 240 16.32 5.85 -2.14
C ILE A 240 16.58 6.87 -1.04
N THR A 241 17.51 7.79 -1.24
CA THR A 241 17.68 8.92 -0.32
C THR A 241 16.73 10.06 -0.68
N LEU A 242 16.41 10.93 0.29
CA LEU A 242 15.66 12.15 0.03
C LEU A 242 16.37 13.06 -0.98
N ASN A 243 17.71 13.03 -0.99
CA ASN A 243 18.49 13.79 -1.98
C ASN A 243 18.30 13.25 -3.40
N ASP A 244 18.35 11.91 -3.57
CA ASP A 244 18.10 11.28 -4.88
C ASP A 244 16.70 11.63 -5.41
N LEU A 245 15.70 11.63 -4.51
CA LEU A 245 14.35 12.05 -4.87
C LEU A 245 14.29 13.52 -5.31
N ARG A 246 14.96 14.42 -4.59
CA ARG A 246 15.04 15.86 -4.98
C ARG A 246 15.70 16.07 -6.34
N GLU A 247 16.76 15.31 -6.63
CA GLU A 247 17.40 15.35 -7.95
C GLU A 247 16.46 14.81 -9.05
N LEU A 248 15.71 13.75 -8.75
CA LEU A 248 14.70 13.22 -9.68
C LEU A 248 13.60 14.25 -9.93
N ILE A 249 13.02 14.85 -8.89
CA ILE A 249 12.01 15.91 -8.99
C ILE A 249 12.54 17.05 -9.86
N HIS A 250 13.75 17.57 -9.58
CA HIS A 250 14.34 18.65 -10.37
C HIS A 250 14.47 18.30 -11.85
N ARG A 251 14.82 17.07 -12.17
CA ARG A 251 14.96 16.59 -13.57
C ARG A 251 13.65 16.62 -14.35
N TYR A 252 12.53 16.36 -13.70
CA TYR A 252 11.21 16.26 -14.35
C TYR A 252 10.33 17.50 -14.21
N THR A 253 10.72 18.49 -13.39
CA THR A 253 9.96 19.74 -13.18
C THR A 253 10.68 20.97 -13.74
N SER A 254 11.90 20.83 -14.28
CA SER A 254 12.69 21.88 -14.97
C SER A 254 12.45 21.82 -16.48
#